data_7d8dee2a260ce2bd7c154e38a8888b79
#
_entry.id   7d8dee2a260ce2bd7c154e38a8888b79
#
_cell.length_a   1.000
_cell.length_b   1.000
_cell.length_c   1.000
_cell.angle_alpha   90.00
_cell.angle_beta   90.00
_cell.angle_gamma   90.00
#
_symmetry.space_group_name_H-M   'P 1'
#
loop_
_entity.id
_entity.type
_entity.pdbx_description
1 polymer ?
#
loop_
_entity_poly.entity_id
_entity_poly.type
_entity_poly.pdbx_seq_one_letter_code
_entity_poly.pdbx_strand_id
1 'polypeptide(L)'
;MRELHSLAKINVLFLLFFTFPVFSQVVKTPFPVTNLAWSKNDEFFAFTEENTVFLRSCSNYELSDTLGIKNIDKIMFSTEGKHQILLAITKDGYFSVWNIESAEDGFLKFNKEPYFKLDCKNESEIKAVTFSKNSDYVAVASDDNSIKLFFKLRFTKDAIFKELKGHDSEIYSLNFSKNENFLASTAKDGTAIIWNCNSLSEILKLSEIYTQTEIPVQFLADNSSIIAPENETSFCIYNLEGEKLLSIDTLHKIKGIKPLNKENKIAIVTENDEIELYDLSKEKWLGYIPSYDFSPLTDFEFNPDNSRILIGYESGSIFEFFVKDVLLSPGQKPPKKFRSAENYGGSNSGTGSSSRGWGITNGTFKTRHGKYLCISLNLRSAPSPYNLSAGFSTEFLTYELLPPFYTGICVSPYIGFPESDYPYKYTKNSTSLESPLLAGLDLCAPFGIFVMPFVNNEIGFSAEIFAGTGVCLLWNRNFGAESAASKPFISFNFGTKLGINWKYFSLNVAAQWNSVQKIMISTELGANFKIGEKK
;
A
#
# COMPACT_ATOMS: atom_id res chain seq x y z
N MET A 1 22.38 4.58 -38.97
CA MET A 1 22.91 4.39 -37.60
C MET A 1 22.83 5.61 -36.69
N ARG A 2 23.07 6.84 -37.16
CA ARG A 2 22.92 8.08 -36.33
C ARG A 2 21.47 8.40 -35.98
N GLU A 3 20.52 8.17 -36.87
CA GLU A 3 19.10 8.43 -36.61
C GLU A 3 18.44 7.36 -35.70
N LEU A 4 18.87 6.11 -35.80
CA LEU A 4 18.45 5.06 -34.84
C LEU A 4 18.92 5.34 -33.41
N HIS A 5 20.07 6.00 -33.24
CA HIS A 5 20.56 6.47 -31.95
C HIS A 5 19.72 7.64 -31.38
N SER A 6 19.16 8.47 -32.26
CA SER A 6 18.27 9.57 -31.90
C SER A 6 16.88 9.06 -31.47
N LEU A 7 16.30 8.15 -32.23
CA LEU A 7 15.01 7.52 -31.91
C LEU A 7 15.09 6.63 -30.66
N ALA A 8 16.20 5.91 -30.47
CA ALA A 8 16.44 5.16 -29.24
C ALA A 8 16.61 6.07 -28.02
N LYS A 9 17.26 7.23 -28.19
CA LYS A 9 17.37 8.23 -27.11
C LYS A 9 16.04 8.91 -26.79
N ILE A 10 15.18 9.16 -27.77
CA ILE A 10 13.84 9.70 -27.56
C ILE A 10 12.96 8.66 -26.86
N ASN A 11 13.03 7.39 -27.24
CA ASN A 11 12.28 6.32 -26.58
C ASN A 11 12.79 6.02 -25.16
N VAL A 12 14.10 6.10 -24.91
CA VAL A 12 14.68 5.98 -23.56
C VAL A 12 14.37 7.22 -22.72
N LEU A 13 14.30 8.41 -23.32
CA LEU A 13 13.87 9.63 -22.62
C LEU A 13 12.37 9.58 -22.30
N PHE A 14 11.53 9.01 -23.16
CA PHE A 14 10.11 8.78 -22.86
C PHE A 14 9.92 7.71 -21.77
N LEU A 15 10.74 6.66 -21.72
CA LEU A 15 10.74 5.68 -20.64
C LEU A 15 11.23 6.25 -19.30
N LEU A 16 12.06 7.29 -19.31
CA LEU A 16 12.54 7.98 -18.10
C LEU A 16 11.58 9.06 -17.58
N PHE A 17 10.63 9.54 -18.40
CA PHE A 17 9.60 10.50 -17.96
C PHE A 17 8.31 9.85 -17.45
N PHE A 18 8.13 8.56 -17.63
CA PHE A 18 7.13 7.80 -16.88
C PHE A 18 7.75 7.27 -15.59
N THR A 19 8.26 8.17 -14.78
CA THR A 19 8.27 7.91 -13.35
C THR A 19 6.79 7.77 -12.96
N PHE A 20 6.35 6.54 -12.72
CA PHE A 20 5.20 6.29 -11.85
C PHE A 20 5.21 7.38 -10.77
N PRO A 21 4.04 7.89 -10.33
CA PRO A 21 4.03 8.68 -9.12
C PRO A 21 4.74 7.80 -8.11
N VAL A 22 5.93 8.21 -7.82
CA VAL A 22 6.83 7.52 -6.94
C VAL A 22 6.15 7.65 -5.60
N PHE A 23 5.44 6.61 -5.17
CA PHE A 23 5.29 6.38 -3.76
C PHE A 23 6.71 6.37 -3.28
N SER A 24 7.14 7.44 -2.65
CA SER A 24 8.54 7.62 -2.43
C SER A 24 8.92 6.69 -1.29
N GLN A 25 9.60 5.60 -1.64
CA GLN A 25 10.48 4.98 -0.68
C GLN A 25 11.42 6.07 -0.19
N VAL A 26 11.13 6.62 0.97
CA VAL A 26 11.85 7.79 1.51
C VAL A 26 13.16 7.37 2.15
N VAL A 27 13.23 6.13 2.63
CA VAL A 27 14.43 5.55 3.23
C VAL A 27 14.56 4.08 2.85
N LYS A 28 15.79 3.63 2.69
CA LYS A 28 16.16 2.22 2.62
C LYS A 28 17.35 1.98 3.53
N THR A 29 17.21 1.01 4.43
CA THR A 29 18.25 0.57 5.36
C THR A 29 18.56 -0.91 5.13
N PRO A 30 19.72 -1.40 5.57
CA PRO A 30 20.10 -2.81 5.40
C PRO A 30 19.34 -3.77 6.32
N PHE A 31 18.75 -3.30 7.43
CA PHE A 31 18.07 -4.12 8.43
C PHE A 31 16.61 -3.67 8.63
N PRO A 32 15.75 -4.49 9.25
CA PRO A 32 14.36 -4.16 9.53
C PRO A 32 14.19 -2.86 10.30
N VAL A 33 13.22 -2.06 9.86
CA VAL A 33 12.72 -0.91 10.65
C VAL A 33 11.74 -1.45 11.67
N THR A 34 11.94 -1.13 12.96
CA THR A 34 11.12 -1.71 14.03
C THR A 34 10.21 -0.71 14.74
N ASN A 35 10.52 0.57 14.71
CA ASN A 35 9.71 1.63 15.30
C ASN A 35 9.73 2.87 14.42
N LEU A 36 8.63 3.60 14.38
CA LEU A 36 8.50 4.89 13.71
C LEU A 36 7.93 5.93 14.67
N ALA A 37 8.43 7.14 14.60
CA ALA A 37 7.91 8.25 15.40
C ALA A 37 8.00 9.56 14.63
N TRP A 38 6.95 10.40 14.69
CA TRP A 38 6.92 11.75 14.13
C TRP A 38 7.19 12.81 15.18
N SER A 39 7.95 13.83 14.81
CA SER A 39 8.09 15.01 15.65
C SER A 39 6.79 15.81 15.73
N LYS A 40 6.59 16.55 16.83
CA LYS A 40 5.37 17.35 17.08
C LYS A 40 5.08 18.39 16.00
N ASN A 41 6.13 19.01 15.47
CA ASN A 41 6.05 20.08 14.46
C ASN A 41 6.09 19.55 13.02
N ASP A 42 6.12 18.22 12.84
CA ASP A 42 6.12 17.58 11.52
C ASP A 42 7.37 17.88 10.66
N GLU A 43 8.46 18.31 11.29
CA GLU A 43 9.71 18.63 10.60
C GLU A 43 10.66 17.44 10.52
N PHE A 44 10.53 16.48 11.46
CA PHE A 44 11.40 15.32 11.59
C PHE A 44 10.61 14.06 11.89
N PHE A 45 11.23 12.95 11.56
CA PHE A 45 10.80 11.65 12.05
C PHE A 45 12.02 10.85 12.54
N ALA A 46 11.78 9.93 13.45
CA ALA A 46 12.76 8.98 13.92
C ALA A 46 12.30 7.56 13.62
N PHE A 47 13.24 6.67 13.40
CA PHE A 47 12.99 5.24 13.31
C PHE A 47 14.13 4.45 13.94
N THR A 48 13.86 3.18 14.24
CA THR A 48 14.87 2.30 14.82
C THR A 48 15.22 1.17 13.85
N GLU A 49 16.51 0.89 13.80
CA GLU A 49 17.11 -0.23 13.11
C GLU A 49 18.10 -0.89 14.08
N GLU A 50 17.87 -2.15 14.44
CA GLU A 50 18.65 -2.86 15.48
C GLU A 50 18.74 -2.09 16.81
N ASN A 51 19.92 -1.56 17.13
CA ASN A 51 20.22 -0.82 18.36
C ASN A 51 20.48 0.67 18.11
N THR A 52 19.98 1.20 17.01
CA THR A 52 20.23 2.58 16.60
C THR A 52 18.93 3.29 16.28
N VAL A 53 18.76 4.48 16.83
CA VAL A 53 17.72 5.42 16.44
C VAL A 53 18.30 6.35 15.39
N PHE A 54 17.60 6.50 14.28
CA PHE A 54 17.93 7.42 13.19
C PHE A 54 16.97 8.61 13.24
N LEU A 55 17.49 9.82 13.18
CA LEU A 55 16.72 11.07 13.07
C LEU A 55 16.85 11.61 11.65
N ARG A 56 15.73 11.84 10.98
CA ARG A 56 15.70 12.36 9.61
C ARG A 56 14.78 13.55 9.45
N SER A 57 15.15 14.45 8.53
CA SER A 57 14.31 15.56 8.10
C SER A 57 13.13 15.07 7.26
N CYS A 58 11.94 15.64 7.46
CA CYS A 58 10.76 15.37 6.62
C CYS A 58 10.78 16.12 5.29
N SER A 59 11.62 17.14 5.13
CA SER A 59 11.66 17.97 3.91
C SER A 59 12.43 17.33 2.76
N ASN A 60 13.51 16.62 3.09
CA ASN A 60 14.42 16.00 2.10
C ASN A 60 14.87 14.58 2.47
N TYR A 61 14.39 14.07 3.60
CA TYR A 61 14.72 12.75 4.17
C TYR A 61 16.20 12.52 4.49
N GLU A 62 16.98 13.60 4.56
CA GLU A 62 18.39 13.52 4.93
C GLU A 62 18.56 13.10 6.39
N LEU A 63 19.61 12.33 6.63
CA LEU A 63 20.00 11.89 7.97
C LEU A 63 20.51 13.11 8.75
N SER A 64 19.84 13.43 9.85
CA SER A 64 20.26 14.51 10.75
C SER A 64 21.23 13.98 11.81
N ASP A 65 20.91 12.86 12.46
CA ASP A 65 21.75 12.28 13.51
C ASP A 65 21.38 10.81 13.78
N THR A 66 22.21 10.15 14.58
CA THR A 66 22.01 8.78 15.06
C THR A 66 22.28 8.67 16.54
N LEU A 67 21.52 7.81 17.23
CA LEU A 67 21.66 7.54 18.65
C LEU A 67 21.67 6.04 18.93
N GLY A 68 22.76 5.54 19.53
CA GLY A 68 22.89 4.14 19.92
C GLY A 68 22.16 3.84 21.23
N ILE A 69 21.13 3.00 21.19
CA ILE A 69 20.41 2.49 22.37
C ILE A 69 20.22 0.99 22.17
N LYS A 70 20.70 0.18 23.12
CA LYS A 70 20.55 -1.29 23.03
C LYS A 70 19.15 -1.73 23.42
N ASN A 71 18.68 -2.80 22.78
CA ASN A 71 17.41 -3.47 23.08
C ASN A 71 16.19 -2.54 23.05
N ILE A 72 16.13 -1.61 22.11
CA ILE A 72 14.99 -0.68 21.98
C ILE A 72 13.70 -1.48 21.82
N ASP A 73 12.68 -1.12 22.59
CA ASP A 73 11.32 -1.62 22.45
C ASP A 73 10.44 -0.57 21.75
N LYS A 74 10.46 0.67 22.23
CA LYS A 74 9.60 1.73 21.72
C LYS A 74 10.29 3.09 21.76
N ILE A 75 10.02 3.89 20.74
CA ILE A 75 10.37 5.33 20.71
C ILE A 75 9.14 6.19 20.47
N MET A 76 9.17 7.43 20.92
CA MET A 76 8.14 8.43 20.65
C MET A 76 8.69 9.85 20.85
N PHE A 77 8.19 10.83 20.09
CA PHE A 77 8.44 12.23 20.41
C PHE A 77 7.46 12.73 21.47
N SER A 78 7.96 13.46 22.45
CA SER A 78 7.11 14.11 23.45
C SER A 78 6.30 15.26 22.83
N THR A 79 5.09 15.46 23.35
CA THR A 79 4.22 16.55 22.91
C THR A 79 4.40 17.83 23.70
N GLU A 80 5.20 17.84 24.75
CA GLU A 80 5.40 19.00 25.62
C GLU A 80 6.65 19.82 25.31
N GLY A 81 6.56 21.09 25.67
CA GLY A 81 7.68 22.03 25.63
C GLY A 81 7.96 22.67 24.27
N LYS A 82 8.96 23.56 24.29
CA LYS A 82 9.50 24.24 23.10
C LYS A 82 10.59 23.39 22.42
N HIS A 83 11.18 22.46 23.13
CA HIS A 83 12.26 21.60 22.65
C HIS A 83 11.70 20.30 22.07
N GLN A 84 12.38 19.78 21.08
CA GLN A 84 12.11 18.44 20.57
C GLN A 84 12.73 17.43 21.54
N ILE A 85 11.93 16.50 22.02
CA ILE A 85 12.34 15.49 22.99
C ILE A 85 11.97 14.12 22.44
N LEU A 86 12.95 13.22 22.36
CA LEU A 86 12.72 11.81 22.07
C LEU A 86 12.65 11.04 23.40
N LEU A 87 11.63 10.23 23.52
CA LEU A 87 11.44 9.23 24.58
C LEU A 87 11.83 7.88 24.03
N ALA A 88 12.58 7.10 24.78
CA ALA A 88 12.93 5.73 24.43
C ALA A 88 12.81 4.82 25.63
N ILE A 89 12.25 3.62 25.40
CA ILE A 89 12.25 2.53 26.39
C ILE A 89 12.83 1.27 25.78
N THR A 90 13.54 0.50 26.60
CA THR A 90 14.20 -0.73 26.17
C THR A 90 13.49 -1.96 26.73
N LYS A 91 13.60 -3.09 26.06
CA LYS A 91 13.01 -4.39 26.49
C LYS A 91 13.51 -4.83 27.86
N ASP A 92 14.69 -4.39 28.27
CA ASP A 92 15.28 -4.66 29.58
C ASP A 92 14.93 -3.56 30.62
N GLY A 93 13.96 -2.67 30.34
CA GLY A 93 13.33 -1.77 31.27
C GLY A 93 14.07 -0.47 31.55
N TYR A 94 14.93 0.00 30.66
CA TYR A 94 15.49 1.36 30.78
C TYR A 94 14.65 2.37 30.01
N PHE A 95 14.09 3.33 30.72
CA PHE A 95 13.45 4.49 30.13
C PHE A 95 14.45 5.66 30.07
N SER A 96 14.50 6.35 28.93
CA SER A 96 15.39 7.49 28.72
C SER A 96 14.73 8.61 27.94
N VAL A 97 15.12 9.85 28.27
CA VAL A 97 14.62 11.08 27.66
C VAL A 97 15.81 11.82 27.06
N TRP A 98 15.71 12.12 25.77
CA TRP A 98 16.79 12.72 24.98
C TRP A 98 16.34 14.06 24.42
N ASN A 99 17.08 15.14 24.71
CA ASN A 99 16.88 16.42 24.06
C ASN A 99 17.47 16.37 22.64
N ILE A 100 16.80 17.06 21.73
CA ILE A 100 17.24 17.27 20.36
C ILE A 100 17.42 18.76 20.17
N GLU A 101 18.62 19.18 19.78
CA GLU A 101 19.00 20.58 19.67
C GLU A 101 19.50 20.88 18.26
N SER A 102 19.31 22.13 17.81
CA SER A 102 19.88 22.59 16.54
C SER A 102 21.38 22.78 16.71
N ALA A 103 22.15 22.14 15.84
CA ALA A 103 23.60 22.34 15.76
C ALA A 103 23.92 23.56 14.87
N GLU A 104 25.18 24.01 14.92
CA GLU A 104 25.68 25.15 14.14
C GLU A 104 25.54 24.95 12.61
N ASP A 105 25.53 23.69 12.16
CA ASP A 105 25.34 23.29 10.76
C ASP A 105 23.88 23.33 10.30
N GLY A 106 22.94 23.65 11.20
CA GLY A 106 21.51 23.71 10.94
C GLY A 106 20.79 22.36 11.03
N PHE A 107 21.51 21.25 11.28
CA PHE A 107 20.91 19.95 11.54
C PHE A 107 20.49 19.81 13.00
N LEU A 108 19.48 18.99 13.26
CA LEU A 108 19.11 18.60 14.61
C LEU A 108 19.98 17.41 15.06
N LYS A 109 20.46 17.49 16.31
CA LYS A 109 21.30 16.45 16.91
C LYS A 109 20.80 16.05 18.28
N PHE A 110 20.99 14.76 18.61
CA PHE A 110 20.78 14.27 19.97
C PHE A 110 21.86 14.80 20.90
N ASN A 111 21.50 15.09 22.14
CA ASN A 111 22.49 15.34 23.16
C ASN A 111 23.31 14.06 23.41
N LYS A 112 24.58 14.21 23.81
CA LYS A 112 25.49 13.09 24.06
C LYS A 112 25.02 12.16 25.17
N GLU A 113 24.32 12.73 26.16
CA GLU A 113 23.77 12.02 27.31
C GLU A 113 22.27 12.27 27.42
N PRO A 114 21.50 11.30 27.91
CA PRO A 114 20.08 11.50 28.13
C PRO A 114 19.85 12.57 29.20
N TYR A 115 18.86 13.43 28.97
CA TYR A 115 18.42 14.41 29.96
C TYR A 115 17.92 13.75 31.24
N PHE A 116 17.25 12.60 31.09
CA PHE A 116 16.73 11.81 32.18
C PHE A 116 16.87 10.32 31.84
N LYS A 117 17.19 9.50 32.85
CA LYS A 117 17.23 8.04 32.74
C LYS A 117 16.63 7.42 34.00
N LEU A 118 15.76 6.45 33.80
CA LEU A 118 15.10 5.67 34.85
C LEU A 118 15.40 4.18 34.61
N ASP A 119 15.85 3.52 35.65
CA ASP A 119 15.92 2.06 35.68
C ASP A 119 14.59 1.53 36.21
N CYS A 120 13.76 1.00 35.30
CA CYS A 120 12.47 0.40 35.63
C CYS A 120 12.58 -1.10 35.86
N LYS A 121 13.82 -1.65 35.96
CA LYS A 121 14.04 -3.07 36.15
C LYS A 121 13.32 -3.60 37.37
N ASN A 122 12.91 -4.83 37.25
CA ASN A 122 12.36 -5.66 38.29
C ASN A 122 13.25 -6.90 38.47
N GLU A 123 13.08 -7.62 39.59
CA GLU A 123 13.63 -8.96 39.76
C GLU A 123 12.99 -9.95 38.76
N SER A 124 11.77 -9.63 38.32
CA SER A 124 10.95 -10.40 37.38
C SER A 124 11.21 -9.98 35.90
N GLU A 125 10.99 -10.91 34.98
CA GLU A 125 11.11 -10.65 33.55
C GLU A 125 10.05 -9.65 33.06
N ILE A 126 10.45 -8.70 32.25
CA ILE A 126 9.55 -7.70 31.67
C ILE A 126 8.84 -8.29 30.46
N LYS A 127 7.50 -8.20 30.43
CA LYS A 127 6.65 -8.69 29.34
C LYS A 127 6.12 -7.58 28.45
N ALA A 128 5.77 -6.42 29.02
CA ALA A 128 5.35 -5.26 28.24
C ALA A 128 5.79 -3.97 28.95
N VAL A 129 6.11 -2.96 28.14
CA VAL A 129 6.50 -1.64 28.62
C VAL A 129 5.81 -0.55 27.82
N THR A 130 5.50 0.56 28.45
CA THR A 130 5.02 1.76 27.76
C THR A 130 5.29 3.00 28.59
N PHE A 131 5.18 4.16 27.98
CA PHE A 131 5.29 5.46 28.65
C PHE A 131 4.24 6.43 28.11
N SER A 132 3.89 7.38 28.95
CA SER A 132 2.93 8.41 28.56
C SER A 132 3.58 9.50 27.69
N LYS A 133 2.78 10.13 26.85
CA LYS A 133 3.23 11.06 25.80
C LYS A 133 3.93 12.29 26.35
N ASN A 134 3.55 12.71 27.55
CA ASN A 134 4.15 13.85 28.24
C ASN A 134 5.25 13.44 29.23
N SER A 135 5.64 12.17 29.28
CA SER A 135 6.68 11.64 30.15
C SER A 135 6.35 11.69 31.66
N ASP A 136 5.07 11.77 32.03
CA ASP A 136 4.66 11.76 33.43
C ASP A 136 4.61 10.37 34.04
N TYR A 137 4.38 9.35 33.19
CA TYR A 137 4.21 7.97 33.58
C TYR A 137 5.03 7.00 32.73
N VAL A 138 5.53 5.95 33.38
CA VAL A 138 6.06 4.74 32.74
C VAL A 138 5.35 3.54 33.37
N ALA A 139 4.88 2.61 32.57
CA ALA A 139 4.27 1.37 33.03
C ALA A 139 5.07 0.17 32.53
N VAL A 140 5.35 -0.77 33.41
CA VAL A 140 6.10 -2.00 33.17
C VAL A 140 5.30 -3.18 33.67
N ALA A 141 4.92 -4.10 32.79
CA ALA A 141 4.31 -5.38 33.16
C ALA A 141 5.39 -6.46 33.29
N SER A 142 5.25 -7.29 34.30
CA SER A 142 6.19 -8.33 34.68
C SER A 142 5.56 -9.73 34.58
N ASP A 143 6.38 -10.77 34.60
CA ASP A 143 5.96 -12.18 34.53
C ASP A 143 5.17 -12.65 35.77
N ASP A 144 5.15 -11.85 36.85
CA ASP A 144 4.27 -12.04 38.02
C ASP A 144 2.84 -11.52 37.80
N ASN A 145 2.48 -11.14 36.57
CA ASN A 145 1.19 -10.58 36.14
C ASN A 145 0.84 -9.24 36.82
N SER A 146 1.82 -8.55 37.39
CA SER A 146 1.65 -7.22 37.98
C SER A 146 2.16 -6.13 37.03
N ILE A 147 1.69 -4.89 37.25
CA ILE A 147 2.16 -3.70 36.54
C ILE A 147 2.78 -2.76 37.57
N LYS A 148 4.03 -2.35 37.36
CA LYS A 148 4.62 -1.23 38.07
C LYS A 148 4.34 0.05 37.29
N LEU A 149 3.52 0.92 37.87
CA LEU A 149 3.23 2.24 37.32
C LEU A 149 4.09 3.27 38.03
N PHE A 150 5.12 3.76 37.35
CA PHE A 150 5.97 4.87 37.80
C PHE A 150 5.28 6.19 37.44
N PHE A 151 5.33 7.17 38.35
CA PHE A 151 4.65 8.45 38.17
C PHE A 151 5.44 9.61 38.77
N LYS A 152 5.04 10.87 38.45
CA LYS A 152 5.72 12.10 38.82
C LYS A 152 7.18 12.21 38.37
N LEU A 153 7.51 11.59 37.25
CA LEU A 153 8.88 11.48 36.74
C LEU A 153 9.56 12.83 36.47
N ARG A 154 8.76 13.89 36.20
CA ARG A 154 9.30 15.25 35.96
C ARG A 154 9.79 15.96 37.21
N PHE A 155 9.39 15.52 38.40
CA PHE A 155 9.56 16.28 39.63
C PHE A 155 10.54 15.65 40.61
N THR A 156 10.96 14.41 40.38
CA THR A 156 11.83 13.68 41.32
C THR A 156 12.89 12.88 40.56
N LYS A 157 14.14 12.88 41.10
CA LYS A 157 15.17 11.94 40.66
C LYS A 157 14.92 10.52 41.14
N ASP A 158 14.13 10.40 42.22
CA ASP A 158 13.73 9.10 42.78
C ASP A 158 12.35 8.73 42.23
N ALA A 159 12.30 7.71 41.39
CA ALA A 159 11.06 7.24 40.80
C ALA A 159 10.15 6.62 41.88
N ILE A 160 8.94 7.12 41.98
CA ILE A 160 7.88 6.56 42.81
C ILE A 160 7.02 5.66 41.92
N PHE A 161 6.73 4.44 42.38
CA PHE A 161 5.83 3.56 41.65
C PHE A 161 4.74 3.00 42.54
N LYS A 162 3.66 2.56 41.92
CA LYS A 162 2.59 1.75 42.51
C LYS A 162 2.49 0.43 41.73
N GLU A 163 2.33 -0.66 42.45
CA GLU A 163 2.03 -1.95 41.88
C GLU A 163 0.52 -2.08 41.66
N LEU A 164 0.10 -2.39 40.45
CA LEU A 164 -1.28 -2.66 40.06
C LEU A 164 -1.43 -4.16 39.80
N LYS A 165 -2.39 -4.79 40.47
CA LYS A 165 -2.68 -6.24 40.40
C LYS A 165 -4.14 -6.47 40.02
N GLY A 166 -4.41 -7.40 39.12
CA GLY A 166 -5.77 -7.70 38.64
C GLY A 166 -5.85 -8.70 37.51
N HIS A 167 -4.72 -8.97 36.83
CA HIS A 167 -4.63 -10.02 35.81
C HIS A 167 -4.20 -11.36 36.40
N ASP A 168 -4.73 -12.43 35.81
CA ASP A 168 -4.45 -13.81 36.21
C ASP A 168 -3.43 -14.50 35.30
N SER A 169 -2.96 -13.82 34.25
CA SER A 169 -1.99 -14.31 33.26
C SER A 169 -1.11 -13.20 32.71
N GLU A 170 -0.14 -13.57 31.87
CA GLU A 170 0.83 -12.67 31.25
C GLU A 170 0.18 -11.49 30.55
N ILE A 171 0.63 -10.29 30.92
CA ILE A 171 0.22 -9.03 30.30
C ILE A 171 1.11 -8.80 29.07
N TYR A 172 0.54 -8.80 27.87
CA TYR A 172 1.30 -8.62 26.64
C TYR A 172 1.24 -7.19 26.09
N SER A 173 0.34 -6.34 26.62
CA SER A 173 0.26 -4.95 26.15
C SER A 173 -0.17 -3.97 27.22
N LEU A 174 0.41 -2.77 27.14
CA LEU A 174 0.13 -1.61 27.96
C LEU A 174 -0.01 -0.37 27.05
N ASN A 175 -1.09 0.41 27.22
CA ASN A 175 -1.33 1.63 26.44
C ASN A 175 -1.93 2.74 27.30
N PHE A 176 -1.31 3.93 27.29
CA PHE A 176 -1.90 5.10 27.94
C PHE A 176 -2.97 5.75 27.07
N SER A 177 -3.99 6.31 27.70
CA SER A 177 -4.87 7.28 27.05
C SER A 177 -4.07 8.54 26.67
N LYS A 178 -4.53 9.27 25.66
CA LYS A 178 -3.81 10.44 25.18
C LYS A 178 -3.73 11.58 26.20
N ASN A 179 -4.74 11.68 27.06
CA ASN A 179 -4.77 12.64 28.19
C ASN A 179 -4.03 12.12 29.43
N GLU A 180 -3.42 10.92 29.36
CA GLU A 180 -2.65 10.27 30.42
C GLU A 180 -3.42 9.94 31.71
N ASN A 181 -4.73 10.14 31.74
CA ASN A 181 -5.54 9.84 32.91
C ASN A 181 -5.77 8.33 33.09
N PHE A 182 -5.60 7.54 32.01
CA PHE A 182 -5.90 6.12 32.04
C PHE A 182 -4.77 5.29 31.41
N LEU A 183 -4.62 4.07 31.91
CA LEU A 183 -3.78 3.02 31.36
C LEU A 183 -4.67 1.83 31.04
N ALA A 184 -4.55 1.28 29.84
CA ALA A 184 -5.13 0.01 29.45
C ALA A 184 -4.06 -1.08 29.52
N SER A 185 -4.36 -2.21 30.13
CA SER A 185 -3.55 -3.42 30.11
C SER A 185 -4.36 -4.56 29.49
N THR A 186 -3.72 -5.39 28.66
CA THR A 186 -4.34 -6.55 28.02
C THR A 186 -3.50 -7.78 28.30
N ALA A 187 -4.14 -8.88 28.73
CA ALA A 187 -3.45 -10.09 29.15
C ALA A 187 -3.98 -11.36 28.44
N LYS A 188 -3.19 -12.43 28.50
CA LYS A 188 -3.52 -13.74 27.92
C LYS A 188 -4.65 -14.48 28.63
N ASP A 189 -5.11 -13.96 29.79
CA ASP A 189 -6.31 -14.44 30.48
C ASP A 189 -7.64 -14.06 29.79
N GLY A 190 -7.57 -13.36 28.67
CA GLY A 190 -8.77 -12.88 27.96
C GLY A 190 -9.36 -11.63 28.56
N THR A 191 -8.63 -10.92 29.43
CA THR A 191 -9.11 -9.69 30.06
C THR A 191 -8.35 -8.46 29.59
N ALA A 192 -9.03 -7.31 29.60
CA ALA A 192 -8.41 -6.00 29.55
C ALA A 192 -8.86 -5.18 30.76
N ILE A 193 -7.92 -4.53 31.43
CA ILE A 193 -8.20 -3.70 32.60
C ILE A 193 -7.83 -2.25 32.29
N ILE A 194 -8.74 -1.35 32.65
CA ILE A 194 -8.51 0.09 32.57
C ILE A 194 -8.25 0.62 33.98
N TRP A 195 -7.10 1.25 34.12
CA TRP A 195 -6.62 1.83 35.37
C TRP A 195 -6.69 3.35 35.32
N ASN A 196 -7.12 3.99 36.38
CA ASN A 196 -7.00 5.43 36.55
C ASN A 196 -5.61 5.76 37.09
N CYS A 197 -4.83 6.53 36.34
CA CYS A 197 -3.46 6.88 36.71
C CYS A 197 -3.38 7.84 37.91
N ASN A 198 -4.41 8.62 38.18
CA ASN A 198 -4.43 9.58 39.31
C ASN A 198 -4.82 8.87 40.62
N SER A 199 -5.88 8.07 40.63
CA SER A 199 -6.32 7.31 41.83
C SER A 199 -5.56 6.00 42.02
N LEU A 200 -4.82 5.56 40.99
CA LEU A 200 -4.06 4.29 40.98
C LEU A 200 -4.96 3.08 41.28
N SER A 201 -6.15 3.07 40.71
CA SER A 201 -7.19 2.06 40.89
C SER A 201 -7.78 1.57 39.57
N GLU A 202 -8.29 0.33 39.59
CA GLU A 202 -9.08 -0.22 38.51
C GLU A 202 -10.38 0.58 38.33
N ILE A 203 -10.79 0.83 37.09
CA ILE A 203 -12.06 1.45 36.71
C ILE A 203 -12.95 0.43 36.03
N LEU A 204 -12.38 -0.35 35.11
CA LEU A 204 -13.11 -1.26 34.26
C LEU A 204 -12.27 -2.53 34.03
N LYS A 205 -12.90 -3.70 34.15
CA LYS A 205 -12.35 -4.97 33.70
C LYS A 205 -13.28 -5.55 32.65
N LEU A 206 -12.80 -5.64 31.40
CA LEU A 206 -13.46 -6.36 30.33
C LEU A 206 -13.01 -7.81 30.32
N SER A 207 -13.92 -8.73 30.10
CA SER A 207 -13.68 -10.16 29.88
C SER A 207 -13.99 -10.55 28.45
N GLU A 208 -13.53 -11.73 28.06
CA GLU A 208 -13.78 -12.31 26.73
C GLU A 208 -13.13 -11.52 25.58
N ILE A 209 -12.00 -10.86 25.86
CA ILE A 209 -11.20 -10.22 24.81
C ILE A 209 -10.49 -11.30 23.99
N TYR A 210 -10.51 -11.15 22.66
CA TYR A 210 -9.82 -12.08 21.78
C TYR A 210 -8.31 -11.87 21.84
N THR A 211 -7.57 -12.83 22.42
CA THR A 211 -6.14 -12.69 22.72
C THR A 211 -5.20 -13.50 21.82
N GLN A 212 -5.74 -14.32 20.90
CA GLN A 212 -4.91 -15.18 20.06
C GLN A 212 -4.03 -14.42 19.06
N THR A 213 -4.40 -13.19 18.72
CA THR A 213 -3.62 -12.31 17.82
C THR A 213 -2.75 -11.32 18.57
N GLU A 214 -2.81 -11.30 19.91
CA GLU A 214 -2.10 -10.34 20.77
C GLU A 214 -2.32 -8.85 20.39
N ILE A 215 -3.46 -8.54 19.74
CA ILE A 215 -3.83 -7.17 19.41
C ILE A 215 -4.24 -6.45 20.70
N PRO A 216 -3.58 -5.31 21.03
CA PRO A 216 -3.84 -4.62 22.26
C PRO A 216 -5.19 -3.89 22.28
N VAL A 217 -5.78 -3.77 23.47
CA VAL A 217 -6.82 -2.78 23.72
C VAL A 217 -6.22 -1.39 23.74
N GLN A 218 -6.85 -0.45 23.05
CA GLN A 218 -6.34 0.91 22.91
C GLN A 218 -7.43 1.95 23.14
N PHE A 219 -7.04 3.13 23.64
CA PHE A 219 -7.94 4.27 23.75
C PHE A 219 -8.15 4.95 22.39
N LEU A 220 -9.38 5.38 22.13
CA LEU A 220 -9.66 6.28 21.02
C LEU A 220 -9.25 7.73 21.34
N ALA A 221 -9.27 8.58 20.32
CA ALA A 221 -8.84 9.99 20.45
C ALA A 221 -9.67 10.80 21.45
N ASP A 222 -10.87 10.36 21.78
CA ASP A 222 -11.79 10.98 22.74
C ASP A 222 -11.42 10.73 24.21
N ASN A 223 -10.50 9.78 24.49
CA ASN A 223 -10.10 9.29 25.80
C ASN A 223 -11.23 8.72 26.68
N SER A 224 -12.41 8.51 26.12
CA SER A 224 -13.60 7.98 26.79
C SER A 224 -14.08 6.66 26.23
N SER A 225 -13.50 6.26 25.11
CA SER A 225 -13.82 5.00 24.43
C SER A 225 -12.55 4.19 24.19
N ILE A 226 -12.71 2.87 24.19
CA ILE A 226 -11.64 1.90 23.92
C ILE A 226 -12.03 0.99 22.77
N ILE A 227 -11.04 0.54 22.02
CA ILE A 227 -11.18 -0.45 20.96
C ILE A 227 -10.54 -1.76 21.40
N ALA A 228 -11.24 -2.86 21.25
CA ALA A 228 -10.81 -4.21 21.64
C ALA A 228 -11.10 -5.22 20.53
N PRO A 229 -10.21 -6.20 20.28
CA PRO A 229 -10.46 -7.28 19.33
C PRO A 229 -11.60 -8.18 19.85
N GLU A 230 -12.53 -8.56 18.95
CA GLU A 230 -13.64 -9.48 19.23
C GLU A 230 -13.37 -10.88 18.68
N ASN A 231 -12.73 -10.96 17.52
CA ASN A 231 -12.22 -12.18 16.89
C ASN A 231 -11.15 -11.82 15.82
N GLU A 232 -10.75 -12.79 14.99
CA GLU A 232 -9.71 -12.58 13.97
C GLU A 232 -10.07 -11.50 12.93
N THR A 233 -11.36 -11.21 12.70
CA THR A 233 -11.87 -10.31 11.65
C THR A 233 -12.82 -9.26 12.16
N SER A 234 -12.99 -9.10 13.49
CA SER A 234 -13.84 -8.06 14.05
C SER A 234 -13.28 -7.48 15.34
N PHE A 235 -13.67 -6.25 15.60
CA PHE A 235 -13.37 -5.54 16.84
C PHE A 235 -14.58 -4.76 17.33
N CYS A 236 -14.56 -4.45 18.60
CA CYS A 236 -15.61 -3.71 19.29
C CYS A 236 -15.09 -2.43 19.92
N ILE A 237 -15.99 -1.46 20.00
CA ILE A 237 -15.76 -0.22 20.75
C ILE A 237 -16.62 -0.28 22.01
N TYR A 238 -16.00 0.03 23.15
CA TYR A 238 -16.65 0.12 24.46
C TYR A 238 -16.46 1.52 25.02
N ASN A 239 -17.44 1.98 25.82
CA ASN A 239 -17.24 3.12 26.71
C ASN A 239 -16.50 2.69 28.00
N LEU A 240 -16.14 3.64 28.87
CA LEU A 240 -15.47 3.34 30.13
C LEU A 240 -16.40 2.74 31.22
N GLU A 241 -17.70 2.68 30.96
CA GLU A 241 -18.69 1.94 31.75
C GLU A 241 -18.77 0.45 31.36
N GLY A 242 -18.06 0.04 30.28
CA GLY A 242 -18.02 -1.33 29.78
C GLY A 242 -19.15 -1.66 28.81
N GLU A 243 -19.93 -0.68 28.38
CA GLU A 243 -20.99 -0.88 27.39
C GLU A 243 -20.40 -0.97 25.97
N LYS A 244 -20.83 -1.99 25.23
CA LYS A 244 -20.46 -2.19 23.83
C LYS A 244 -21.23 -1.21 22.95
N LEU A 245 -20.52 -0.28 22.32
CA LEU A 245 -21.11 0.77 21.49
C LEU A 245 -21.24 0.35 20.02
N LEU A 246 -20.21 -0.32 19.49
CA LEU A 246 -20.11 -0.64 18.07
C LEU A 246 -19.30 -1.91 17.86
N SER A 247 -19.70 -2.76 16.92
CA SER A 247 -18.91 -3.87 16.39
C SER A 247 -18.67 -3.69 14.90
N ILE A 248 -17.44 -3.86 14.47
CA ILE A 248 -16.99 -3.63 13.10
C ILE A 248 -16.35 -4.89 12.57
N ASP A 249 -16.90 -5.42 11.48
CA ASP A 249 -16.36 -6.55 10.74
C ASP A 249 -15.42 -6.04 9.64
N THR A 250 -14.22 -6.60 9.55
CA THR A 250 -13.27 -6.41 8.46
C THR A 250 -13.41 -7.49 7.40
N LEU A 251 -12.86 -7.28 6.21
CA LEU A 251 -12.84 -8.30 5.15
C LEU A 251 -11.73 -9.33 5.36
N HIS A 252 -10.64 -8.91 6.00
CA HIS A 252 -9.42 -9.68 6.20
C HIS A 252 -9.13 -9.86 7.70
N LYS A 253 -8.27 -10.82 8.03
CA LYS A 253 -7.79 -10.97 9.40
C LYS A 253 -7.01 -9.74 9.83
N ILE A 254 -7.18 -9.37 11.09
CA ILE A 254 -6.58 -8.19 11.69
C ILE A 254 -5.23 -8.60 12.31
N LYS A 255 -4.17 -7.88 11.95
CA LYS A 255 -2.84 -7.97 12.57
C LYS A 255 -2.60 -6.87 13.60
N GLY A 256 -3.26 -5.73 13.44
CA GLY A 256 -3.07 -4.60 14.34
C GLY A 256 -4.14 -3.54 14.14
N ILE A 257 -4.37 -2.74 15.17
CA ILE A 257 -5.31 -1.62 15.15
C ILE A 257 -4.60 -0.43 15.78
N LYS A 258 -4.71 0.75 15.19
CA LYS A 258 -4.12 1.99 15.73
C LYS A 258 -5.11 3.14 15.58
N PRO A 259 -5.58 3.74 16.68
CA PRO A 259 -6.37 4.96 16.62
C PRO A 259 -5.57 6.15 16.09
N LEU A 260 -6.20 7.00 15.29
CA LEU A 260 -5.58 8.21 14.77
C LEU A 260 -5.50 9.32 15.84
N ASN A 261 -4.55 10.24 15.67
CA ASN A 261 -4.18 11.19 16.71
C ASN A 261 -5.25 12.25 17.09
N LYS A 262 -6.08 12.70 16.16
CA LYS A 262 -6.97 13.84 16.40
C LYS A 262 -8.42 13.61 16.01
N GLU A 263 -8.72 12.50 15.35
CA GLU A 263 -10.01 12.26 14.75
C GLU A 263 -10.53 10.92 15.25
N ASN A 264 -11.85 10.76 15.32
CA ASN A 264 -12.46 9.47 15.59
C ASN A 264 -12.34 8.54 14.37
N LYS A 265 -11.09 8.25 14.02
CA LYS A 265 -10.70 7.34 12.94
C LYS A 265 -9.73 6.31 13.46
N ILE A 266 -9.72 5.17 12.81
CA ILE A 266 -8.82 4.07 13.12
C ILE A 266 -8.15 3.57 11.85
N ALA A 267 -6.93 3.07 12.01
CA ALA A 267 -6.20 2.33 11.01
C ALA A 267 -6.11 0.86 11.45
N ILE A 268 -6.35 -0.03 10.54
CA ILE A 268 -6.37 -1.48 10.76
C ILE A 268 -5.36 -2.11 9.82
N VAL A 269 -4.38 -2.80 10.37
CA VAL A 269 -3.44 -3.61 9.58
C VAL A 269 -4.06 -4.98 9.36
N THR A 270 -4.14 -5.40 8.11
CA THR A 270 -4.68 -6.69 7.70
C THR A 270 -3.58 -7.75 7.57
N GLU A 271 -3.96 -9.02 7.44
CA GLU A 271 -3.04 -10.14 7.17
C GLU A 271 -2.22 -9.97 5.88
N ASN A 272 -2.67 -9.12 4.97
CA ASN A 272 -2.00 -8.80 3.71
C ASN A 272 -1.03 -7.61 3.83
N ASP A 273 -0.77 -7.10 5.04
CA ASP A 273 0.02 -5.89 5.30
C ASP A 273 -0.54 -4.61 4.65
N GLU A 274 -1.85 -4.59 4.43
CA GLU A 274 -2.59 -3.40 3.99
C GLU A 274 -3.11 -2.63 5.21
N ILE A 275 -3.22 -1.31 5.10
CA ILE A 275 -3.77 -0.46 6.15
C ILE A 275 -5.14 0.03 5.74
N GLU A 276 -6.19 -0.50 6.35
CA GLU A 276 -7.56 -0.05 6.14
C GLU A 276 -7.88 1.12 7.07
N LEU A 277 -8.57 2.14 6.57
CA LEU A 277 -8.98 3.32 7.34
C LEU A 277 -10.50 3.36 7.52
N TYR A 278 -10.95 3.55 8.75
CA TYR A 278 -12.35 3.65 9.12
C TYR A 278 -12.65 4.93 9.91
N ASP A 279 -13.72 5.64 9.54
CA ASP A 279 -14.24 6.83 10.24
C ASP A 279 -15.37 6.41 11.19
N LEU A 280 -15.09 6.42 12.48
CA LEU A 280 -16.03 6.03 13.53
C LEU A 280 -17.20 7.00 13.66
N SER A 281 -16.96 8.31 13.41
CA SER A 281 -18.02 9.33 13.50
C SER A 281 -19.03 9.24 12.38
N LYS A 282 -18.59 8.82 11.18
CA LYS A 282 -19.43 8.63 10.01
C LYS A 282 -19.85 7.19 9.79
N GLU A 283 -19.31 6.27 10.59
CA GLU A 283 -19.49 4.82 10.47
C GLU A 283 -19.22 4.33 9.04
N LYS A 284 -18.08 4.77 8.48
CA LYS A 284 -17.77 4.56 7.07
C LYS A 284 -16.31 4.18 6.86
N TRP A 285 -16.11 3.17 6.03
CA TRP A 285 -14.80 2.89 5.46
C TRP A 285 -14.36 4.05 4.56
N LEU A 286 -13.15 4.56 4.81
CA LEU A 286 -12.55 5.63 4.00
C LEU A 286 -11.81 5.04 2.82
N GLY A 287 -11.17 3.90 3.02
CA GLY A 287 -10.38 3.22 2.01
C GLY A 287 -9.21 2.45 2.63
N TYR A 288 -8.24 2.10 1.83
CA TYR A 288 -7.07 1.36 2.27
C TYR A 288 -5.79 1.87 1.62
N ILE A 289 -4.66 1.62 2.29
CA ILE A 289 -3.30 1.84 1.80
C ILE A 289 -2.73 0.45 1.54
N PRO A 290 -2.40 0.12 0.29
CA PRO A 290 -1.84 -1.19 -0.05
C PRO A 290 -0.42 -1.36 0.49
N SER A 291 0.02 -2.59 0.64
CA SER A 291 1.43 -2.88 0.89
C SER A 291 2.26 -2.54 -0.35
N TYR A 292 3.33 -1.77 -0.15
CA TYR A 292 4.25 -1.35 -1.21
C TYR A 292 5.57 -2.13 -1.20
N ASP A 293 5.74 -3.02 -0.25
CA ASP A 293 6.90 -3.89 -0.13
C ASP A 293 6.45 -5.36 -0.09
N PHE A 294 7.30 -6.26 -0.56
CA PHE A 294 7.04 -7.71 -0.51
C PHE A 294 7.42 -8.33 0.83
N SER A 295 7.98 -7.54 1.74
CA SER A 295 8.29 -7.94 3.11
C SER A 295 7.19 -7.51 4.07
N PRO A 296 7.07 -8.17 5.23
CA PRO A 296 6.08 -7.81 6.24
C PRO A 296 6.19 -6.36 6.70
N LEU A 297 5.03 -5.73 6.95
CA LEU A 297 4.92 -4.46 7.63
C LEU A 297 5.32 -4.63 9.10
N THR A 298 6.22 -3.77 9.57
CA THR A 298 6.73 -3.82 10.96
C THR A 298 6.11 -2.76 11.86
N ASP A 299 5.99 -1.53 11.37
CA ASP A 299 5.36 -0.44 12.08
C ASP A 299 4.83 0.62 11.12
N PHE A 300 3.90 1.43 11.58
CA PHE A 300 3.43 2.60 10.87
C PHE A 300 3.07 3.72 11.86
N GLU A 301 3.23 4.96 11.44
CA GLU A 301 2.90 6.11 12.29
C GLU A 301 2.31 7.25 11.48
N PHE A 302 1.24 7.85 11.99
CA PHE A 302 0.65 9.05 11.43
C PHE A 302 1.35 10.30 11.94
N ASN A 303 1.53 11.27 11.06
CA ASN A 303 1.99 12.59 11.49
C ASN A 303 0.95 13.27 12.40
N PRO A 304 1.30 14.34 13.12
CA PRO A 304 0.44 14.94 14.13
C PRO A 304 -0.93 15.43 13.66
N ASP A 305 -1.10 15.76 12.38
CA ASP A 305 -2.38 16.19 11.79
C ASP A 305 -3.13 15.10 11.04
N ASN A 306 -2.60 13.87 10.98
CA ASN A 306 -3.13 12.71 10.27
C ASN A 306 -3.19 12.87 8.74
N SER A 307 -2.46 13.81 8.15
CA SER A 307 -2.42 14.01 6.70
C SER A 307 -1.46 13.06 5.99
N ARG A 308 -0.45 12.56 6.72
CA ARG A 308 0.61 11.67 6.21
C ARG A 308 0.80 10.47 7.12
N ILE A 309 1.30 9.40 6.56
CA ILE A 309 1.66 8.17 7.27
C ILE A 309 3.04 7.70 6.78
N LEU A 310 3.88 7.28 7.70
CA LEU A 310 5.09 6.49 7.42
C LEU A 310 4.78 5.03 7.66
N ILE A 311 5.27 4.17 6.78
CA ILE A 311 5.12 2.72 6.86
C ILE A 311 6.50 2.09 6.74
N GLY A 312 6.89 1.33 7.76
CA GLY A 312 8.15 0.60 7.83
C GLY A 312 7.98 -0.88 7.55
N TYR A 313 8.99 -1.48 6.96
CA TYR A 313 8.99 -2.89 6.54
C TYR A 313 10.22 -3.66 7.03
N GLU A 314 10.10 -4.98 7.15
CA GLU A 314 11.22 -5.88 7.47
C GLU A 314 12.38 -5.77 6.48
N SER A 315 12.11 -5.40 5.24
CA SER A 315 13.14 -5.15 4.23
C SER A 315 14.05 -3.96 4.55
N GLY A 316 13.72 -3.14 5.57
CA GLY A 316 14.39 -1.87 5.86
C GLY A 316 13.87 -0.69 5.02
N SER A 317 12.79 -0.88 4.27
CA SER A 317 12.15 0.21 3.51
C SER A 317 11.24 1.03 4.40
N ILE A 318 11.23 2.35 4.20
CA ILE A 318 10.21 3.26 4.75
C ILE A 318 9.55 3.98 3.59
N PHE A 319 8.22 3.93 3.54
CA PHE A 319 7.40 4.66 2.57
C PHE A 319 6.61 5.76 3.28
N GLU A 320 6.47 6.89 2.62
CA GLU A 320 5.54 7.94 3.02
C GLU A 320 4.32 7.95 2.11
N PHE A 321 3.14 8.12 2.71
CA PHE A 321 1.88 8.15 1.99
C PHE A 321 1.00 9.30 2.49
N PHE A 322 0.29 9.98 1.57
CA PHE A 322 -0.70 11.00 1.93
C PHE A 322 -2.07 10.35 2.14
N VAL A 323 -2.65 10.54 3.33
CA VAL A 323 -3.95 9.95 3.69
C VAL A 323 -5.10 10.37 2.75
N LYS A 324 -4.99 11.54 2.10
CA LYS A 324 -5.95 11.99 1.07
C LYS A 324 -5.98 11.10 -0.19
N ASP A 325 -4.89 10.36 -0.44
CA ASP A 325 -4.71 9.52 -1.63
C ASP A 325 -5.08 8.05 -1.37
N VAL A 326 -5.78 7.78 -0.26
CA VAL A 326 -6.28 6.46 0.12
C VAL A 326 -7.19 5.88 -0.96
N LEU A 327 -6.96 4.63 -1.31
CA LEU A 327 -7.79 3.91 -2.26
C LEU A 327 -9.15 3.55 -1.65
N LEU A 328 -10.22 3.66 -2.42
CA LEU A 328 -11.56 3.28 -1.94
C LEU A 328 -11.65 1.76 -1.77
N SER A 329 -12.15 1.32 -0.61
CA SER A 329 -12.39 -0.09 -0.32
C SER A 329 -13.75 -0.52 -0.89
N PRO A 330 -13.81 -1.41 -1.90
CA PRO A 330 -15.08 -1.86 -2.44
C PRO A 330 -15.71 -2.93 -1.54
N GLY A 331 -16.96 -2.77 -1.18
CA GLY A 331 -17.83 -3.84 -0.73
C GLY A 331 -17.76 -4.26 0.74
N GLN A 332 -17.20 -3.46 1.62
CA GLN A 332 -17.23 -3.74 3.06
C GLN A 332 -18.63 -3.58 3.65
N LYS A 333 -18.99 -4.46 4.59
CA LYS A 333 -20.30 -4.44 5.25
C LYS A 333 -20.40 -3.27 6.23
N PRO A 334 -21.58 -2.68 6.40
CA PRO A 334 -21.77 -1.68 7.44
C PRO A 334 -21.58 -2.31 8.84
N PRO A 335 -21.07 -1.53 9.81
CA PRO A 335 -20.85 -2.01 11.18
C PRO A 335 -22.17 -2.34 11.88
N LYS A 336 -22.11 -3.28 12.83
CA LYS A 336 -23.25 -3.65 13.70
C LYS A 336 -23.27 -2.75 14.93
N LYS A 337 -24.36 -2.03 15.11
CA LYS A 337 -24.61 -1.25 16.34
C LYS A 337 -25.26 -2.12 17.40
N PHE A 338 -24.74 -2.05 18.62
CA PHE A 338 -25.43 -2.57 19.80
C PHE A 338 -26.24 -1.44 20.43
N ARG A 339 -27.55 -1.61 20.48
CA ARG A 339 -28.41 -0.72 21.27
C ARG A 339 -28.37 -1.20 22.72
N SER A 340 -28.32 -0.25 23.66
CA SER A 340 -28.56 -0.54 25.08
C SER A 340 -29.83 -1.39 25.25
N ALA A 341 -29.86 -2.27 26.25
CA ALA A 341 -30.77 -3.41 26.42
C ALA A 341 -32.28 -3.13 26.53
N GLU A 342 -32.79 -2.06 26.00
CA GLU A 342 -34.21 -1.67 26.15
C GLU A 342 -35.10 -1.96 24.95
N ASN A 343 -34.78 -2.80 23.97
CA ASN A 343 -35.78 -3.24 22.99
C ASN A 343 -35.41 -4.53 22.27
N TYR A 344 -35.60 -5.67 22.92
CA TYR A 344 -35.72 -6.95 22.23
C TYR A 344 -37.19 -7.31 21.98
N GLY A 345 -37.64 -7.11 20.77
CA GLY A 345 -38.92 -7.64 20.31
C GLY A 345 -39.00 -7.56 18.80
N GLY A 346 -38.88 -8.69 18.11
CA GLY A 346 -39.20 -8.78 16.70
C GLY A 346 -38.32 -9.69 15.87
N SER A 347 -38.70 -10.96 15.82
CA SER A 347 -38.23 -11.97 14.87
C SER A 347 -38.49 -11.58 13.42
N ASN A 348 -37.49 -11.77 12.52
CA ASN A 348 -37.85 -12.26 11.18
C ASN A 348 -36.67 -12.99 10.53
N SER A 349 -36.95 -14.24 10.24
CA SER A 349 -36.14 -15.17 9.46
C SER A 349 -36.14 -14.80 7.97
N GLY A 350 -34.97 -14.65 7.38
CA GLY A 350 -34.82 -14.53 5.93
C GLY A 350 -33.63 -15.36 5.47
N THR A 351 -33.92 -16.54 4.94
CA THR A 351 -32.97 -17.45 4.28
C THR A 351 -32.55 -16.85 2.95
N GLY A 352 -31.27 -16.52 2.79
CA GLY A 352 -30.67 -16.13 1.52
C GLY A 352 -29.45 -16.99 1.23
N SER A 353 -29.53 -17.78 0.18
CA SER A 353 -28.53 -18.72 -0.32
C SER A 353 -27.20 -18.05 -0.65
N SER A 354 -26.13 -18.56 -0.09
CA SER A 354 -24.76 -18.18 -0.40
C SER A 354 -24.29 -18.86 -1.70
N SER A 355 -24.11 -18.11 -2.76
CA SER A 355 -23.26 -18.54 -3.87
C SER A 355 -21.80 -18.22 -3.53
N ARG A 356 -21.01 -19.27 -3.25
CA ARG A 356 -19.55 -19.16 -3.10
C ARG A 356 -18.92 -18.89 -4.47
N GLY A 357 -18.65 -17.62 -4.74
CA GLY A 357 -17.71 -17.23 -5.79
C GLY A 357 -16.33 -17.03 -5.17
N TRP A 358 -15.33 -17.72 -5.68
CA TRP A 358 -13.93 -17.46 -5.38
C TRP A 358 -13.56 -16.08 -5.94
N GLY A 359 -13.69 -15.05 -5.13
CA GLY A 359 -13.19 -13.72 -5.45
C GLY A 359 -11.81 -13.54 -4.85
N ILE A 360 -10.78 -13.54 -5.67
CA ILE A 360 -9.49 -12.95 -5.28
C ILE A 360 -9.78 -11.46 -5.14
N THR A 361 -9.83 -10.98 -3.92
CA THR A 361 -10.01 -9.56 -3.63
C THR A 361 -8.68 -8.85 -3.92
N ASN A 362 -8.65 -8.15 -5.03
CA ASN A 362 -7.50 -7.40 -5.48
C ASN A 362 -7.37 -6.11 -4.66
N GLY A 363 -6.54 -6.17 -3.64
CA GLY A 363 -6.11 -4.99 -2.98
C GLY A 363 -4.95 -4.40 -3.69
N THR A 364 -4.91 -3.53 -4.55
CA THR A 364 -3.86 -2.54 -4.84
C THR A 364 -4.17 -1.63 -6.02
N PHE A 365 -5.01 -2.05 -6.97
CA PHE A 365 -5.27 -1.22 -8.14
C PHE A 365 -6.72 -1.36 -8.58
N LYS A 366 -7.35 -0.24 -8.93
CA LYS A 366 -8.62 -0.29 -9.63
C LYS A 366 -8.38 -0.94 -10.99
N THR A 367 -9.12 -2.00 -11.30
CA THR A 367 -9.00 -2.74 -12.56
C THR A 367 -10.27 -2.55 -13.37
N ARG A 368 -10.16 -2.83 -14.68
CA ARG A 368 -11.35 -2.94 -15.52
C ARG A 368 -12.06 -4.26 -15.23
N HIS A 369 -13.39 -4.23 -15.27
CA HIS A 369 -14.24 -5.41 -15.22
C HIS A 369 -15.15 -5.45 -16.44
N GLY A 370 -15.40 -6.65 -16.96
CA GLY A 370 -16.26 -6.87 -18.10
C GLY A 370 -15.51 -7.05 -19.41
N LYS A 371 -16.24 -6.91 -20.51
CA LYS A 371 -15.74 -7.10 -21.87
C LYS A 371 -15.55 -5.76 -22.55
N TYR A 372 -14.48 -5.62 -23.30
CA TYR A 372 -14.12 -4.40 -24.02
C TYR A 372 -13.83 -4.67 -25.48
N LEU A 373 -14.24 -3.75 -26.31
CA LEU A 373 -13.83 -3.62 -27.70
C LEU A 373 -12.84 -2.45 -27.79
N CYS A 374 -11.62 -2.72 -28.21
CA CYS A 374 -10.61 -1.71 -28.42
C CYS A 374 -10.34 -1.61 -29.92
N ILE A 375 -10.41 -0.40 -30.48
CA ILE A 375 -10.10 -0.13 -31.89
C ILE A 375 -8.97 0.87 -31.93
N SER A 376 -7.85 0.52 -32.58
CA SER A 376 -6.64 1.35 -32.60
C SER A 376 -6.12 1.53 -34.03
N LEU A 377 -5.59 2.73 -34.31
CA LEU A 377 -4.77 2.98 -35.47
C LEU A 377 -3.30 2.67 -35.12
N ASN A 378 -2.64 1.89 -35.97
CA ASN A 378 -1.29 1.40 -35.75
C ASN A 378 -0.34 1.98 -36.77
N LEU A 379 0.76 2.56 -36.28
CA LEU A 379 1.92 2.88 -37.11
C LEU A 379 3.08 2.02 -36.63
N ARG A 380 3.66 1.24 -37.51
CA ARG A 380 4.75 0.30 -37.24
C ARG A 380 5.99 0.71 -38.00
N SER A 381 7.12 0.76 -37.35
CA SER A 381 8.44 0.95 -37.94
C SER A 381 9.23 -0.35 -37.84
N ALA A 382 9.84 -0.76 -38.93
CA ALA A 382 10.64 -1.97 -39.04
C ALA A 382 11.96 -1.69 -39.76
N PRO A 383 12.99 -2.53 -39.61
CA PRO A 383 14.13 -2.53 -40.49
C PRO A 383 13.72 -2.82 -41.95
N SER A 384 14.53 -2.30 -42.89
CA SER A 384 14.35 -2.64 -44.31
C SER A 384 13.96 -4.13 -44.54
N PRO A 385 13.09 -4.44 -45.53
CA PRO A 385 12.69 -3.52 -46.63
C PRO A 385 11.38 -2.75 -46.38
N TYR A 386 10.66 -3.00 -45.29
CA TYR A 386 9.39 -2.33 -44.99
C TYR A 386 9.52 -1.45 -43.76
N ASN A 387 10.11 -0.24 -43.98
CA ASN A 387 10.41 0.67 -42.86
C ASN A 387 9.16 1.22 -42.18
N LEU A 388 8.06 1.32 -42.89
CA LEU A 388 6.79 1.82 -42.36
C LEU A 388 5.65 0.89 -42.75
N SER A 389 4.82 0.57 -41.78
CA SER A 389 3.53 -0.08 -41.98
C SER A 389 2.44 0.69 -41.25
N ALA A 390 1.28 0.77 -41.88
CA ALA A 390 0.09 1.37 -41.27
C ALA A 390 -1.05 0.38 -41.29
N GLY A 391 -1.86 0.41 -40.22
CA GLY A 391 -2.99 -0.48 -40.10
C GLY A 391 -3.93 -0.05 -39.00
N PHE A 392 -4.88 -0.91 -38.71
CA PHE A 392 -5.69 -0.77 -37.49
C PHE A 392 -5.77 -2.13 -36.80
N SER A 393 -6.01 -2.11 -35.48
CA SER A 393 -6.29 -3.33 -34.71
C SER A 393 -7.66 -3.22 -34.07
N THR A 394 -8.29 -4.37 -33.95
CA THR A 394 -9.52 -4.54 -33.20
C THR A 394 -9.29 -5.64 -32.17
N GLU A 395 -9.41 -5.29 -30.92
CA GLU A 395 -9.18 -6.21 -29.80
C GLU A 395 -10.48 -6.42 -29.03
N PHE A 396 -10.84 -7.68 -28.82
CA PHE A 396 -11.90 -8.10 -27.92
C PHE A 396 -11.27 -8.62 -26.63
N LEU A 397 -11.30 -7.82 -25.56
CA LEU A 397 -10.66 -8.13 -24.30
C LEU A 397 -11.68 -8.49 -23.23
N THR A 398 -11.36 -9.45 -22.39
CA THR A 398 -12.16 -9.81 -21.20
C THR A 398 -11.31 -9.70 -19.94
N TYR A 399 -11.85 -8.99 -18.94
CA TYR A 399 -11.29 -8.78 -17.61
C TYR A 399 -12.06 -9.58 -16.54
N GLU A 400 -12.90 -10.52 -16.95
CA GLU A 400 -13.79 -11.28 -16.06
C GLU A 400 -13.11 -12.50 -15.43
N LEU A 401 -12.03 -13.00 -16.04
CA LEU A 401 -11.44 -14.27 -15.65
C LEU A 401 -10.61 -14.16 -14.37
N LEU A 402 -9.73 -13.21 -14.30
CA LEU A 402 -8.81 -13.04 -13.15
C LEU A 402 -8.25 -11.61 -13.09
N PRO A 403 -9.03 -10.61 -12.63
CA PRO A 403 -8.50 -9.25 -12.49
C PRO A 403 -7.25 -9.22 -11.57
N PRO A 404 -6.24 -8.39 -11.84
CA PRO A 404 -6.14 -7.36 -12.87
C PRO A 404 -5.77 -7.86 -14.27
N PHE A 405 -5.70 -9.15 -14.47
CA PHE A 405 -5.32 -9.75 -15.73
C PHE A 405 -6.47 -9.72 -16.74
N TYR A 406 -6.10 -9.62 -18.00
CA TYR A 406 -7.03 -9.76 -19.12
C TYR A 406 -6.45 -10.64 -20.22
N THR A 407 -7.34 -11.16 -21.03
CA THR A 407 -7.00 -11.87 -22.25
C THR A 407 -8.03 -11.59 -23.33
N GLY A 408 -7.77 -12.00 -24.55
CA GLY A 408 -8.69 -11.73 -25.63
C GLY A 408 -8.21 -12.21 -26.99
N ILE A 409 -8.76 -11.59 -28.01
CA ILE A 409 -8.40 -11.80 -29.40
C ILE A 409 -8.16 -10.44 -30.06
N CYS A 410 -7.06 -10.32 -30.78
CA CYS A 410 -6.69 -9.15 -31.58
C CYS A 410 -6.66 -9.50 -33.05
N VAL A 411 -7.30 -8.69 -33.87
CA VAL A 411 -7.28 -8.80 -35.33
C VAL A 411 -6.68 -7.52 -35.88
N SER A 412 -5.59 -7.60 -36.62
CA SER A 412 -4.82 -6.45 -37.11
C SER A 412 -4.51 -6.55 -38.60
N PRO A 413 -5.34 -5.99 -39.47
CA PRO A 413 -4.96 -5.76 -40.85
C PRO A 413 -3.96 -4.60 -40.97
N TYR A 414 -2.98 -4.74 -41.84
CA TYR A 414 -1.96 -3.72 -42.10
C TYR A 414 -1.45 -3.72 -43.53
N ILE A 415 -0.87 -2.60 -43.93
CA ILE A 415 -0.16 -2.41 -45.21
C ILE A 415 1.24 -1.90 -44.89
N GLY A 416 2.26 -2.61 -45.37
CA GLY A 416 3.67 -2.21 -45.27
C GLY A 416 4.14 -1.58 -46.58
N PHE A 417 4.83 -0.46 -46.42
CA PHE A 417 5.38 0.29 -47.52
C PHE A 417 6.88 0.00 -47.64
N PRO A 418 7.38 -0.40 -48.83
CA PRO A 418 8.80 -0.58 -49.04
C PRO A 418 9.53 0.77 -49.03
N GLU A 419 10.80 0.73 -48.61
CA GLU A 419 11.69 1.88 -48.70
C GLU A 419 11.86 2.32 -50.17
N SER A 420 11.74 3.61 -50.45
CA SER A 420 11.68 4.15 -51.82
C SER A 420 12.94 3.87 -52.66
N ASP A 421 14.08 3.75 -52.01
CA ASP A 421 15.40 3.61 -52.64
C ASP A 421 15.95 2.19 -52.59
N TYR A 422 15.17 1.24 -52.08
CA TYR A 422 15.61 -0.15 -51.95
C TYR A 422 15.02 -1.00 -53.09
N PRO A 423 15.86 -1.53 -53.99
CA PRO A 423 15.41 -2.37 -55.10
C PRO A 423 15.08 -3.78 -54.56
N TYR A 424 13.98 -3.88 -53.84
CA TYR A 424 13.53 -5.18 -53.35
C TYR A 424 12.79 -5.94 -54.43
N LYS A 425 13.40 -7.03 -54.88
CA LYS A 425 12.81 -7.93 -55.85
C LYS A 425 12.45 -9.23 -55.18
N TYR A 426 11.15 -9.51 -55.08
CA TYR A 426 10.66 -10.77 -54.60
C TYR A 426 10.36 -11.72 -55.78
N THR A 427 11.01 -12.86 -55.77
CA THR A 427 10.79 -13.90 -56.79
C THR A 427 10.50 -15.23 -56.14
N LYS A 428 9.29 -15.76 -56.29
CA LYS A 428 8.90 -17.08 -55.85
C LYS A 428 7.96 -17.72 -56.87
N ASN A 429 8.27 -18.92 -57.28
CA ASN A 429 7.44 -19.70 -58.26
C ASN A 429 7.11 -18.91 -59.53
N SER A 430 8.10 -18.37 -60.22
CA SER A 430 7.99 -17.61 -61.48
C SER A 430 7.30 -16.25 -61.40
N THR A 431 6.87 -15.79 -60.24
CA THR A 431 6.32 -14.46 -60.04
C THR A 431 7.41 -13.54 -59.53
N SER A 432 7.73 -12.48 -60.24
CA SER A 432 8.68 -11.43 -59.81
C SER A 432 7.92 -10.13 -59.53
N LEU A 433 8.07 -9.61 -58.34
CA LEU A 433 7.47 -8.34 -57.90
C LEU A 433 8.59 -7.38 -57.54
N GLU A 434 8.55 -6.15 -58.07
CA GLU A 434 9.51 -5.08 -57.74
C GLU A 434 8.91 -4.15 -56.68
N SER A 435 9.65 -3.93 -55.59
CA SER A 435 9.23 -3.08 -54.48
C SER A 435 7.75 -3.27 -54.11
N PRO A 436 7.29 -4.52 -53.86
CA PRO A 436 5.88 -4.80 -53.60
C PRO A 436 5.42 -4.21 -52.29
N LEU A 437 4.13 -3.81 -52.23
CA LEU A 437 3.45 -3.55 -50.97
C LEU A 437 3.23 -4.85 -50.21
N LEU A 438 3.39 -4.81 -48.91
CA LEU A 438 3.05 -5.93 -48.01
C LEU A 438 1.64 -5.70 -47.45
N ALA A 439 0.69 -6.57 -47.75
CA ALA A 439 -0.60 -6.58 -47.10
C ALA A 439 -0.63 -7.77 -46.12
N GLY A 440 -1.08 -7.53 -44.91
CA GLY A 440 -1.13 -8.56 -43.87
C GLY A 440 -2.38 -8.46 -42.99
N LEU A 441 -2.75 -9.60 -42.44
CA LEU A 441 -3.79 -9.74 -41.45
C LEU A 441 -3.25 -10.62 -40.32
N ASP A 442 -3.02 -10.02 -39.16
CA ASP A 442 -2.55 -10.73 -37.97
C ASP A 442 -3.73 -11.09 -37.06
N LEU A 443 -3.69 -12.29 -36.51
CA LEU A 443 -4.60 -12.78 -35.46
C LEU A 443 -3.74 -13.15 -34.25
N CYS A 444 -3.87 -12.42 -33.15
CA CYS A 444 -3.08 -12.60 -31.95
C CYS A 444 -3.97 -12.82 -30.74
N ALA A 445 -3.43 -13.52 -29.75
CA ALA A 445 -4.02 -13.68 -28.43
C ALA A 445 -3.22 -12.82 -27.45
N PRO A 446 -3.78 -11.69 -26.97
CA PRO A 446 -3.18 -10.88 -25.93
C PRO A 446 -3.41 -11.51 -24.55
N PHE A 447 -2.41 -11.39 -23.68
CA PHE A 447 -2.51 -11.64 -22.25
C PHE A 447 -1.77 -10.54 -21.52
N GLY A 448 -2.46 -9.82 -20.65
CA GLY A 448 -1.89 -8.65 -20.02
C GLY A 448 -2.47 -8.34 -18.65
N ILE A 449 -1.91 -7.30 -18.06
CA ILE A 449 -2.36 -6.69 -16.81
C ILE A 449 -2.80 -5.26 -17.07
N PHE A 450 -3.91 -4.86 -16.46
CA PHE A 450 -4.41 -3.50 -16.50
C PHE A 450 -4.61 -2.97 -15.10
N VAL A 451 -4.03 -1.83 -14.80
CA VAL A 451 -4.08 -1.19 -13.48
C VAL A 451 -4.39 0.30 -13.59
N MET A 452 -5.17 0.80 -12.65
CA MET A 452 -5.46 2.23 -12.49
C MET A 452 -4.90 2.68 -11.14
N PRO A 453 -3.65 3.18 -11.09
CA PRO A 453 -2.98 3.52 -9.84
C PRO A 453 -3.58 4.73 -9.13
N PHE A 454 -4.46 5.50 -9.82
CA PHE A 454 -5.07 6.70 -9.26
C PHE A 454 -6.60 6.56 -9.21
N VAL A 455 -7.16 6.59 -8.01
CA VAL A 455 -8.61 6.38 -7.78
C VAL A 455 -9.48 7.48 -8.43
N ASN A 456 -8.96 8.70 -8.47
CA ASN A 456 -9.68 9.86 -9.02
C ASN A 456 -9.32 10.20 -10.46
N ASN A 457 -8.35 9.52 -11.05
CA ASN A 457 -7.94 9.72 -12.43
C ASN A 457 -8.47 8.58 -13.28
N GLU A 458 -9.06 8.91 -14.40
CA GLU A 458 -9.51 7.96 -15.40
C GLU A 458 -8.35 7.34 -16.20
N ILE A 459 -7.11 7.47 -15.67
CA ILE A 459 -5.87 7.01 -16.33
C ILE A 459 -5.51 5.62 -15.78
N GLY A 460 -5.34 4.68 -16.69
CA GLY A 460 -4.86 3.34 -16.40
C GLY A 460 -3.64 2.98 -17.23
N PHE A 461 -2.88 2.02 -16.76
CA PHE A 461 -1.71 1.47 -17.44
C PHE A 461 -1.95 0.02 -17.78
N SER A 462 -1.47 -0.40 -18.95
CA SER A 462 -1.51 -1.79 -19.38
C SER A 462 -0.12 -2.28 -19.77
N ALA A 463 0.16 -3.51 -19.44
CA ALA A 463 1.32 -4.25 -19.94
C ALA A 463 0.81 -5.59 -20.48
N GLU A 464 1.21 -5.94 -21.68
CA GLU A 464 0.68 -7.08 -22.43
C GLU A 464 1.79 -7.84 -23.12
N ILE A 465 1.67 -9.14 -23.15
CA ILE A 465 2.38 -10.02 -24.08
C ILE A 465 1.35 -10.57 -25.06
N PHE A 466 1.74 -10.74 -26.30
CA PHE A 466 0.87 -11.34 -27.30
C PHE A 466 1.64 -12.29 -28.20
N ALA A 467 0.95 -13.29 -28.69
CA ALA A 467 1.45 -14.21 -29.69
C ALA A 467 0.34 -14.57 -30.67
N GLY A 468 0.70 -14.84 -31.89
CA GLY A 468 -0.28 -15.18 -32.91
C GLY A 468 0.30 -15.53 -34.26
N THR A 469 -0.60 -15.68 -35.20
CA THR A 469 -0.29 -15.96 -36.58
C THR A 469 -0.98 -14.95 -37.50
N GLY A 470 -0.45 -14.77 -38.68
CA GLY A 470 -1.06 -13.94 -39.69
C GLY A 470 -0.95 -14.52 -41.08
N VAL A 471 -1.67 -13.92 -41.98
CA VAL A 471 -1.56 -14.20 -43.40
C VAL A 471 -1.07 -12.96 -44.11
N CYS A 472 -0.02 -13.10 -44.87
CA CYS A 472 0.61 -12.01 -45.63
C CYS A 472 0.56 -12.26 -47.11
N LEU A 473 0.54 -11.15 -47.84
CA LEU A 473 0.46 -11.12 -49.27
C LEU A 473 1.33 -9.93 -49.78
N LEU A 474 2.17 -10.19 -50.76
CA LEU A 474 2.91 -9.12 -51.46
C LEU A 474 2.12 -8.70 -52.71
N TRP A 475 1.92 -7.40 -52.84
CA TRP A 475 1.12 -6.82 -53.91
C TRP A 475 1.96 -5.85 -54.73
N ASN A 476 1.82 -5.90 -56.08
CA ASN A 476 2.53 -4.98 -56.95
C ASN A 476 2.03 -3.54 -56.76
N ARG A 477 2.97 -2.57 -56.72
CA ARG A 477 2.68 -1.16 -56.51
C ARG A 477 1.82 -0.53 -57.64
N ASN A 478 1.92 -1.09 -58.84
CA ASN A 478 1.14 -0.63 -59.98
C ASN A 478 -0.18 -1.39 -60.07
N PHE A 479 -1.25 -0.80 -59.59
CA PHE A 479 -2.61 -1.31 -59.65
C PHE A 479 -3.09 -1.47 -61.11
N GLY A 480 -2.73 -2.50 -61.82
CA GLY A 480 -3.17 -2.68 -63.22
C GLY A 480 -2.46 -3.79 -63.99
N ALA A 481 -1.47 -4.45 -63.45
CA ALA A 481 -0.77 -5.56 -64.11
C ALA A 481 -1.43 -6.90 -63.77
N GLU A 482 -1.53 -7.79 -64.76
CA GLU A 482 -2.20 -9.11 -64.71
C GLU A 482 -1.64 -10.10 -63.67
N SER A 483 -0.51 -9.80 -63.01
CA SER A 483 0.07 -10.60 -61.92
C SER A 483 0.31 -9.75 -60.67
N ALA A 484 -0.75 -9.30 -60.03
CA ALA A 484 -0.67 -8.29 -58.99
C ALA A 484 -0.21 -8.75 -57.61
N ALA A 485 -0.22 -10.06 -57.29
CA ALA A 485 0.03 -10.52 -55.95
C ALA A 485 0.78 -11.86 -55.85
N SER A 486 1.55 -12.05 -54.78
CA SER A 486 2.12 -13.33 -54.42
C SER A 486 1.03 -14.32 -53.94
N LYS A 487 1.38 -15.59 -53.84
CA LYS A 487 0.56 -16.51 -53.05
C LYS A 487 0.59 -16.10 -51.59
N PRO A 488 -0.53 -16.18 -50.87
CA PRO A 488 -0.54 -15.93 -49.42
C PRO A 488 0.47 -16.82 -48.69
N PHE A 489 1.11 -16.25 -47.69
CA PHE A 489 2.02 -17.00 -46.81
C PHE A 489 1.73 -16.66 -45.35
N ILE A 490 2.07 -17.61 -44.46
CA ILE A 490 1.81 -17.49 -43.03
C ILE A 490 2.94 -16.69 -42.38
N SER A 491 2.58 -15.75 -41.52
CA SER A 491 3.48 -15.06 -40.57
C SER A 491 3.23 -15.53 -39.15
N PHE A 492 4.26 -15.43 -38.33
CA PHE A 492 4.19 -15.63 -36.90
C PHE A 492 4.57 -14.35 -36.20
N ASN A 493 3.82 -14.01 -35.16
CA ASN A 493 3.96 -12.79 -34.41
C ASN A 493 4.08 -13.08 -32.92
N PHE A 494 4.96 -12.41 -32.24
CA PHE A 494 4.95 -12.32 -30.78
C PHE A 494 5.57 -10.98 -30.34
N GLY A 495 5.15 -10.48 -29.19
CA GLY A 495 5.64 -9.20 -28.72
C GLY A 495 5.12 -8.81 -27.36
N THR A 496 5.49 -7.62 -26.98
CA THR A 496 5.06 -6.95 -25.76
C THR A 496 4.48 -5.59 -26.10
N LYS A 497 3.47 -5.16 -25.36
CA LYS A 497 2.81 -3.87 -25.54
C LYS A 497 2.65 -3.20 -24.17
N LEU A 498 3.01 -1.93 -24.07
CA LEU A 498 2.80 -1.07 -22.93
C LEU A 498 1.83 0.03 -23.32
N GLY A 499 0.85 0.32 -22.48
CA GLY A 499 -0.20 1.27 -22.80
C GLY A 499 -0.58 2.19 -21.66
N ILE A 500 -0.97 3.40 -22.05
CA ILE A 500 -1.67 4.35 -21.20
C ILE A 500 -3.10 4.43 -21.72
N ASN A 501 -4.03 4.24 -20.81
CA ASN A 501 -5.45 4.26 -21.13
C ASN A 501 -6.11 5.40 -20.35
N TRP A 502 -6.84 6.26 -21.04
CA TRP A 502 -7.59 7.34 -20.44
C TRP A 502 -9.04 7.21 -20.86
N LYS A 503 -9.91 6.86 -19.93
CA LYS A 503 -11.35 6.65 -20.11
C LYS A 503 -11.69 5.84 -21.37
N TYR A 504 -11.87 6.53 -22.50
CA TYR A 504 -12.21 5.96 -23.80
C TYR A 504 -11.05 5.88 -24.78
N PHE A 505 -9.90 6.43 -24.45
CA PHE A 505 -8.75 6.48 -25.33
C PHE A 505 -7.58 5.66 -24.80
N SER A 506 -6.74 5.18 -25.69
CA SER A 506 -5.49 4.50 -25.34
C SER A 506 -4.37 4.95 -26.26
N LEU A 507 -3.17 5.06 -25.69
CA LEU A 507 -1.93 5.22 -26.42
C LEU A 507 -1.03 4.05 -26.01
N ASN A 508 -0.64 3.22 -26.98
CA ASN A 508 0.18 2.05 -26.74
C ASN A 508 1.47 2.13 -27.55
N VAL A 509 2.52 1.55 -26.99
CA VAL A 509 3.79 1.29 -27.69
C VAL A 509 4.06 -0.20 -27.57
N ALA A 510 4.32 -0.84 -28.69
CA ALA A 510 4.65 -2.27 -28.72
C ALA A 510 5.99 -2.51 -29.39
N ALA A 511 6.74 -3.47 -28.85
CA ALA A 511 7.88 -4.08 -29.51
C ALA A 511 7.47 -5.51 -29.88
N GLN A 512 7.50 -5.81 -31.16
CA GLN A 512 7.08 -7.12 -31.65
C GLN A 512 8.07 -7.70 -32.66
N TRP A 513 8.12 -9.01 -32.72
CA TRP A 513 8.80 -9.73 -33.75
C TRP A 513 7.76 -10.39 -34.69
N ASN A 514 7.97 -10.22 -35.97
CA ASN A 514 7.19 -10.86 -37.01
C ASN A 514 8.13 -11.63 -37.93
N SER A 515 7.75 -12.83 -38.32
CA SER A 515 8.60 -13.70 -39.17
C SER A 515 8.95 -13.08 -40.53
N VAL A 516 8.17 -12.11 -40.99
CA VAL A 516 8.34 -11.41 -42.28
C VAL A 516 9.11 -10.11 -42.09
N GLN A 517 8.65 -9.25 -41.20
CA GLN A 517 9.19 -7.89 -40.96
C GLN A 517 10.27 -7.84 -39.88
N LYS A 518 10.55 -8.97 -39.20
CA LYS A 518 11.52 -9.07 -38.09
C LYS A 518 11.10 -8.27 -36.87
N ILE A 519 11.99 -7.47 -36.29
CA ILE A 519 11.70 -6.66 -35.10
C ILE A 519 11.03 -5.37 -35.55
N MET A 520 9.89 -5.07 -34.97
CA MET A 520 9.13 -3.85 -35.22
C MET A 520 8.83 -3.12 -33.93
N ILE A 521 8.77 -1.81 -34.00
CA ILE A 521 8.23 -0.96 -32.94
C ILE A 521 6.96 -0.33 -33.49
N SER A 522 5.86 -0.43 -32.78
CA SER A 522 4.60 0.19 -33.17
C SER A 522 4.11 1.18 -32.13
N THR A 523 3.44 2.22 -32.60
CA THR A 523 2.65 3.14 -31.79
C THR A 523 1.20 2.99 -32.21
N GLU A 524 0.32 2.84 -31.23
CA GLU A 524 -1.10 2.62 -31.44
C GLU A 524 -1.90 3.69 -30.69
N LEU A 525 -2.78 4.37 -31.41
CA LEU A 525 -3.77 5.28 -30.84
C LEU A 525 -5.15 4.66 -30.99
N GLY A 526 -5.81 4.41 -29.87
CA GLY A 526 -7.04 3.64 -29.85
C GLY A 526 -8.17 4.25 -29.03
N ALA A 527 -9.35 3.69 -29.25
CA ALA A 527 -10.55 3.94 -28.47
C ALA A 527 -11.07 2.63 -27.85
N ASN A 528 -11.51 2.71 -26.60
CA ASN A 528 -11.94 1.57 -25.80
C ASN A 528 -13.43 1.69 -25.47
N PHE A 529 -14.21 0.66 -25.79
CA PHE A 529 -15.65 0.60 -25.57
C PHE A 529 -16.00 -0.60 -24.70
N LYS A 530 -16.72 -0.38 -23.59
CA LYS A 530 -17.23 -1.46 -22.77
C LYS A 530 -18.45 -2.10 -23.46
N ILE A 531 -18.47 -3.43 -23.55
CA ILE A 531 -19.55 -4.19 -24.22
C ILE A 531 -20.43 -4.84 -23.14
N GLY A 532 -21.74 -4.81 -23.32
CA GLY A 532 -22.69 -5.64 -22.57
C GLY A 532 -23.26 -5.04 -21.29
N GLU A 533 -23.09 -3.75 -21.00
CA GLU A 533 -23.94 -3.08 -20.01
C GLU A 533 -25.33 -2.81 -20.62
N LYS A 534 -26.35 -3.58 -20.17
CA LYS A 534 -27.75 -3.14 -20.36
C LYS A 534 -27.95 -1.91 -19.50
N LYS A 535 -28.34 -0.79 -20.11
CA LYS A 535 -28.81 0.42 -19.43
C LYS A 535 -30.01 0.10 -18.55
#